data_3fdffa84c851a5cbff4c51e94690cedd
#
_entry.id   3fdffa84c851a5cbff4c51e94690cedd
#
_cell.length_a   1.000
_cell.length_b   1.000
_cell.length_c   1.000
_cell.angle_alpha   90.00
_cell.angle_beta   90.00
_cell.angle_gamma   90.00
#
_symmetry.space_group_name_H-M   'P 1'
#
loop_
_entity.id
_entity.type
_entity.pdbx_description
1 polymer ?
#
loop_
_entity_poly.entity_id
_entity_poly.type
_entity_poly.pdbx_seq_one_letter_code
_entity_poly.pdbx_strand_id
1 'polypeptide(L)'
;AKMKELEPFFPQGVKWIAPYDSSKFVGISIEKVVHTLIEAMVLVFIVMFIFLQNIRYTLIPTIVVPIALVIGIGVDDAIVVVENVERIMAEERLSPLEATKKAMGQIQGAVIGITVVLVAVFIPMAFFSGTTGNIYRQFSLVMAVSIVFSAFLALSLTPALCATLLKPVDEDHHVKK
;
A
#
# COMPACT_ATOMS: atom_id res chain seq x y z
N ALA A 1 -0.68 -25.52 19.48
CA ALA A 1 0.63 -25.76 20.09
C ALA A 1 0.48 -26.15 21.56
N LYS A 2 -0.13 -25.33 22.44
CA LYS A 2 -0.24 -25.61 23.90
C LYS A 2 -0.95 -26.91 24.27
N MET A 3 -1.95 -27.35 23.49
CA MET A 3 -2.69 -28.59 23.80
C MET A 3 -1.82 -29.85 23.61
N LYS A 4 -0.87 -29.84 22.67
CA LYS A 4 0.10 -30.93 22.51
C LYS A 4 1.10 -31.02 23.66
N GLU A 5 1.42 -29.91 24.30
CA GLU A 5 2.29 -29.86 25.48
C GLU A 5 1.59 -30.36 26.74
N LEU A 6 0.25 -30.26 26.77
CA LEU A 6 -0.58 -30.72 27.89
C LEU A 6 -1.04 -32.18 27.74
N GLU A 7 -0.87 -32.78 26.57
CA GLU A 7 -1.29 -34.17 26.28
C GLU A 7 -0.71 -35.22 27.27
N PRO A 8 0.56 -35.11 27.72
CA PRO A 8 1.12 -36.04 28.68
C PRO A 8 0.48 -35.98 30.09
N PHE A 9 -0.23 -34.90 30.40
CA PHE A 9 -0.89 -34.69 31.70
C PHE A 9 -2.36 -35.10 31.70
N PHE A 10 -2.87 -35.63 30.59
CA PHE A 10 -4.27 -36.06 30.51
C PHE A 10 -4.47 -37.41 31.19
N PRO A 11 -5.62 -37.62 31.83
CA PRO A 11 -5.99 -38.94 32.39
C PRO A 11 -5.99 -40.05 31.34
N GLN A 12 -5.69 -41.28 31.76
CA GLN A 12 -5.68 -42.40 30.85
C GLN A 12 -7.05 -42.55 30.13
N GLY A 13 -7.02 -42.62 28.80
CA GLY A 13 -8.21 -42.74 27.96
C GLY A 13 -8.77 -41.43 27.40
N VAL A 14 -8.23 -40.26 27.84
CA VAL A 14 -8.65 -38.98 27.29
C VAL A 14 -7.69 -38.55 26.18
N LYS A 15 -8.20 -38.36 24.98
CA LYS A 15 -7.48 -37.82 23.84
C LYS A 15 -8.15 -36.52 23.40
N TRP A 16 -7.36 -35.47 23.14
CA TRP A 16 -7.93 -34.28 22.55
C TRP A 16 -7.98 -34.44 21.03
N ILE A 17 -9.06 -34.01 20.44
CA ILE A 17 -9.25 -33.98 18.99
C ILE A 17 -9.62 -32.55 18.65
N ALA A 18 -8.94 -31.95 17.69
CA ALA A 18 -9.35 -30.71 17.08
C ALA A 18 -10.19 -31.06 15.82
N PRO A 19 -11.52 -31.16 15.93
CA PRO A 19 -12.37 -31.55 14.81
C PRO A 19 -12.36 -30.52 13.69
N TYR A 20 -11.97 -29.30 14.01
CA TYR A 20 -11.83 -28.21 13.05
C TYR A 20 -10.59 -27.38 13.38
N ASP A 21 -9.56 -27.55 12.57
CA ASP A 21 -8.33 -26.75 12.66
C ASP A 21 -8.32 -25.68 11.56
N SER A 22 -8.79 -24.48 11.92
CA SER A 22 -8.81 -23.33 11.02
C SER A 22 -7.43 -22.75 10.74
N SER A 23 -6.41 -23.09 11.54
CA SER A 23 -5.05 -22.53 11.38
C SER A 23 -4.42 -22.93 10.04
N LYS A 24 -4.68 -24.14 9.55
CA LYS A 24 -4.23 -24.59 8.22
C LYS A 24 -4.88 -23.78 7.10
N PHE A 25 -6.17 -23.50 7.23
CA PHE A 25 -6.92 -22.72 6.25
C PHE A 25 -6.42 -21.25 6.23
N VAL A 26 -6.20 -20.68 7.40
CA VAL A 26 -5.63 -19.33 7.53
C VAL A 26 -4.21 -19.27 6.93
N GLY A 27 -3.36 -20.26 7.20
CA GLY A 27 -2.02 -20.35 6.63
C GLY A 27 -2.02 -20.36 5.10
N ILE A 28 -2.85 -21.22 4.51
CA ILE A 28 -3.02 -21.32 3.04
C ILE A 28 -3.60 -20.02 2.46
N SER A 29 -4.52 -19.38 3.18
CA SER A 29 -5.11 -18.10 2.75
C SER A 29 -4.07 -16.98 2.75
N ILE A 30 -3.23 -16.89 3.77
CA ILE A 30 -2.15 -15.91 3.85
C ILE A 30 -1.14 -16.13 2.70
N GLU A 31 -0.74 -17.38 2.47
CA GLU A 31 0.18 -17.71 1.36
C GLU A 31 -0.39 -17.30 0.00
N LYS A 32 -1.67 -17.59 -0.25
CA LYS A 32 -2.36 -17.15 -1.47
C LYS A 32 -2.41 -15.63 -1.60
N VAL A 33 -2.72 -14.92 -0.51
CA VAL A 33 -2.74 -13.44 -0.51
C VAL A 33 -1.37 -12.89 -0.85
N VAL A 34 -0.30 -13.41 -0.24
CA VAL A 34 1.08 -12.97 -0.53
C VAL A 34 1.43 -13.25 -2.00
N HIS A 35 1.03 -14.41 -2.53
CA HIS A 35 1.28 -14.74 -3.93
C HIS A 35 0.57 -13.78 -4.89
N THR A 36 -0.72 -13.53 -4.66
CA THR A 36 -1.49 -12.57 -5.47
C THR A 36 -0.97 -11.14 -5.37
N LEU A 37 -0.45 -10.75 -4.20
CA LEU A 37 0.20 -9.44 -4.01
C LEU A 37 1.46 -9.31 -4.85
N ILE A 38 2.29 -10.35 -4.89
CA ILE A 38 3.51 -10.37 -5.72
C ILE A 38 3.13 -10.31 -7.21
N GLU A 39 2.14 -11.08 -7.64
CA GLU A 39 1.64 -11.02 -9.02
C GLU A 39 1.12 -9.63 -9.40
N ALA A 40 0.33 -9.02 -8.51
CA ALA A 40 -0.18 -7.66 -8.71
C ALA A 40 0.97 -6.64 -8.79
N MET A 41 1.99 -6.74 -7.93
CA MET A 41 3.15 -5.84 -7.99
C MET A 41 3.92 -5.96 -9.30
N VAL A 42 4.13 -7.18 -9.79
CA VAL A 42 4.79 -7.42 -11.08
C VAL A 42 3.96 -6.81 -12.21
N LEU A 43 2.65 -6.99 -12.17
CA LEU A 43 1.74 -6.41 -13.17
C LEU A 43 1.79 -4.88 -13.17
N VAL A 44 1.69 -4.26 -11.99
CA VAL A 44 1.77 -2.80 -11.83
C VAL A 44 3.12 -2.29 -12.33
N PHE A 45 4.23 -2.97 -11.98
CA PHE A 45 5.55 -2.61 -12.48
C PHE A 45 5.61 -2.62 -14.01
N ILE A 46 5.11 -3.69 -14.64
CA ILE A 46 5.10 -3.83 -16.11
C ILE A 46 4.26 -2.71 -16.74
N VAL A 47 3.05 -2.48 -16.23
CA VAL A 47 2.15 -1.45 -16.76
C VAL A 47 2.80 -0.07 -16.64
N MET A 48 3.30 0.28 -15.45
CA MET A 48 3.98 1.56 -15.21
C MET A 48 5.23 1.70 -16.08
N PHE A 49 5.99 0.62 -16.28
CA PHE A 49 7.17 0.65 -17.15
C PHE A 49 6.81 0.93 -18.61
N ILE A 50 5.72 0.35 -19.10
CA ILE A 50 5.24 0.58 -20.48
C ILE A 50 4.80 2.03 -20.66
N PHE A 51 4.10 2.62 -19.69
CA PHE A 51 3.60 3.98 -19.77
C PHE A 51 4.71 5.03 -19.57
N LEU A 52 5.54 4.86 -18.56
CA LEU A 52 6.58 5.83 -18.19
C LEU A 52 7.86 5.68 -19.02
N GLN A 53 8.09 4.51 -19.64
CA GLN A 53 9.27 4.17 -20.47
C GLN A 53 10.61 4.52 -19.81
N ASN A 54 10.64 4.68 -18.49
CA ASN A 54 11.80 5.06 -17.72
C ASN A 54 11.86 4.28 -16.40
N ILE A 55 12.89 3.46 -16.23
CA ILE A 55 13.06 2.58 -15.09
C ILE A 55 13.09 3.32 -13.75
N ARG A 56 13.62 4.53 -13.72
CA ARG A 56 13.72 5.32 -12.48
C ARG A 56 12.37 5.82 -11.98
N TYR A 57 11.53 6.28 -12.90
CA TYR A 57 10.16 6.69 -12.57
C TYR A 57 9.31 5.50 -12.13
N THR A 58 9.53 4.33 -12.73
CA THR A 58 8.85 3.09 -12.36
C THR A 58 9.33 2.54 -11.00
N LEU A 59 10.60 2.75 -10.64
CA LEU A 59 11.14 2.27 -9.36
C LEU A 59 10.48 2.92 -8.14
N ILE A 60 10.07 4.19 -8.22
CA ILE A 60 9.49 4.90 -7.07
C ILE A 60 8.19 4.22 -6.62
N PRO A 61 7.16 4.05 -7.47
CA PRO A 61 5.96 3.29 -7.10
C PRO A 61 6.27 1.85 -6.71
N THR A 62 7.21 1.20 -7.40
CA THR A 62 7.60 -0.19 -7.12
C THR A 62 8.19 -0.38 -5.71
N ILE A 63 8.89 0.61 -5.17
CA ILE A 63 9.40 0.56 -3.80
C ILE A 63 8.30 0.93 -2.79
N VAL A 64 7.48 1.92 -3.11
CA VAL A 64 6.42 2.40 -2.21
C VAL A 64 5.29 1.38 -2.06
N VAL A 65 4.92 0.68 -3.15
CA VAL A 65 3.85 -0.32 -3.16
C VAL A 65 4.08 -1.45 -2.15
N PRO A 66 5.24 -2.16 -2.10
CA PRO A 66 5.47 -3.21 -1.09
C PRO A 66 5.39 -2.68 0.34
N ILE A 67 5.93 -1.48 0.58
CA ILE A 67 5.90 -0.85 1.91
C ILE A 67 4.45 -0.55 2.30
N ALA A 68 3.67 0.02 1.39
CA ALA A 68 2.26 0.31 1.60
C ALA A 68 1.42 -0.98 1.77
N LEU A 69 1.72 -2.04 1.01
CA LEU A 69 1.03 -3.33 1.11
C LEU A 69 1.33 -4.10 2.39
N VAL A 70 2.57 -4.04 2.88
CA VAL A 70 2.94 -4.66 4.17
C VAL A 70 2.21 -4.00 5.33
N ILE A 71 1.86 -2.73 5.19
CA ILE A 71 1.26 -1.92 6.25
C ILE A 71 -0.24 -1.70 6.00
N GLY A 72 -0.70 -1.84 4.76
CA GLY A 72 -2.11 -1.70 4.37
C GLY A 72 -2.32 -1.08 3.00
N ILE A 73 -3.51 -1.14 2.54
CA ILE A 73 -3.98 -0.76 1.21
C ILE A 73 -3.74 0.74 0.96
N GLY A 74 -2.82 1.09 0.06
CA GLY A 74 -2.59 2.50 -0.22
C GLY A 74 -1.64 2.81 -1.36
N VAL A 75 -1.87 2.17 -2.51
CA VAL A 75 -1.02 2.34 -3.71
C VAL A 75 -1.38 3.61 -4.49
N ASP A 76 -2.64 4.00 -4.50
CA ASP A 76 -3.14 5.07 -5.36
C ASP A 76 -2.53 6.44 -5.04
N ASP A 77 -2.40 6.77 -3.77
CA ASP A 77 -1.87 8.07 -3.34
C ASP A 77 -0.42 8.30 -3.80
N ALA A 78 0.42 7.27 -3.75
CA ALA A 78 1.82 7.38 -4.18
C ALA A 78 1.94 7.56 -5.70
N ILE A 79 1.09 6.90 -6.48
CA ILE A 79 1.06 7.01 -7.94
C ILE A 79 0.67 8.44 -8.34
N VAL A 80 -0.36 9.00 -7.72
CA VAL A 80 -0.82 10.38 -7.97
C VAL A 80 0.29 11.40 -7.71
N VAL A 81 1.08 11.20 -6.63
CA VAL A 81 2.23 12.08 -6.32
C VAL A 81 3.28 12.01 -7.44
N VAL A 82 3.70 10.80 -7.82
CA VAL A 82 4.73 10.61 -8.86
C VAL A 82 4.31 11.19 -10.19
N GLU A 83 3.08 10.88 -10.63
CA GLU A 83 2.53 11.39 -11.89
C GLU A 83 2.47 12.91 -11.94
N ASN A 84 2.04 13.55 -10.84
CA ASN A 84 1.98 15.01 -10.77
C ASN A 84 3.37 15.65 -10.79
N VAL A 85 4.35 15.05 -10.11
CA VAL A 85 5.75 15.52 -10.13
C VAL A 85 6.32 15.41 -11.54
N GLU A 86 6.12 14.27 -12.20
CA GLU A 86 6.59 14.03 -13.56
C GLU A 86 5.96 15.01 -14.56
N ARG A 87 4.66 15.24 -14.46
CA ARG A 87 3.94 16.20 -15.29
C ARG A 87 4.53 17.61 -15.14
N ILE A 88 4.75 18.07 -13.91
CA ILE A 88 5.32 19.40 -13.66
C ILE A 88 6.76 19.50 -14.17
N MET A 89 7.57 18.44 -13.99
CA MET A 89 8.92 18.41 -14.55
C MET A 89 8.91 18.52 -16.08
N ALA A 90 7.97 17.83 -16.74
CA ALA A 90 7.88 17.86 -18.20
C ALA A 90 7.33 19.19 -18.75
N GLU A 91 6.28 19.74 -18.13
CA GLU A 91 5.63 20.97 -18.56
C GLU A 91 6.45 22.23 -18.29
N GLU A 92 7.06 22.32 -17.10
CA GLU A 92 7.73 23.54 -16.63
C GLU A 92 9.26 23.44 -16.65
N ARG A 93 9.81 22.29 -17.03
CA ARG A 93 11.28 22.03 -17.07
C ARG A 93 11.98 22.34 -15.76
N LEU A 94 11.32 22.06 -14.65
CA LEU A 94 11.88 22.28 -13.32
C LEU A 94 12.79 21.12 -12.90
N SER A 95 13.69 21.43 -11.97
CA SER A 95 14.48 20.40 -11.29
C SER A 95 13.56 19.43 -10.51
N PRO A 96 13.95 18.16 -10.28
CA PRO A 96 13.13 17.21 -9.52
C PRO A 96 12.68 17.73 -8.16
N LEU A 97 13.57 18.44 -7.46
CA LEU A 97 13.26 19.00 -6.15
C LEU A 97 12.22 20.14 -6.23
N GLU A 98 12.35 21.03 -7.21
CA GLU A 98 11.41 22.15 -7.39
C GLU A 98 10.05 21.65 -7.87
N ALA A 99 10.04 20.71 -8.83
CA ALA A 99 8.83 20.07 -9.31
C ALA A 99 8.09 19.34 -8.18
N THR A 100 8.84 18.61 -7.33
CA THR A 100 8.25 17.90 -6.18
C THR A 100 7.64 18.88 -5.19
N LYS A 101 8.32 19.98 -4.83
CA LYS A 101 7.76 21.01 -3.95
C LYS A 101 6.47 21.61 -4.50
N LYS A 102 6.45 21.90 -5.80
CA LYS A 102 5.28 22.46 -6.45
C LYS A 102 4.13 21.46 -6.54
N ALA A 103 4.43 20.22 -6.91
CA ALA A 103 3.46 19.13 -6.95
C ALA A 103 2.79 18.92 -5.58
N MET A 104 3.59 18.85 -4.52
CA MET A 104 3.08 18.67 -3.17
C MET A 104 2.18 19.84 -2.73
N GLY A 105 2.52 21.07 -3.09
CA GLY A 105 1.66 22.22 -2.82
C GLY A 105 0.28 22.12 -3.47
N GLN A 106 0.17 21.42 -4.60
CA GLN A 106 -1.10 21.23 -5.32
C GLN A 106 -1.93 20.06 -4.78
N ILE A 107 -1.30 18.93 -4.43
CA ILE A 107 -2.02 17.69 -4.18
C ILE A 107 -2.16 17.33 -2.69
N GLN A 108 -1.34 17.86 -1.79
CA GLN A 108 -1.39 17.50 -0.37
C GLN A 108 -2.78 17.69 0.25
N GLY A 109 -3.48 18.77 -0.10
CA GLY A 109 -4.84 19.04 0.39
C GLY A 109 -5.85 18.00 -0.10
N ALA A 110 -5.74 17.56 -1.34
CA ALA A 110 -6.60 16.53 -1.92
C ALA A 110 -6.35 15.17 -1.24
N VAL A 111 -5.08 14.77 -1.08
CA VAL A 111 -4.73 13.51 -0.40
C VAL A 111 -5.24 13.49 1.03
N ILE A 112 -5.04 14.56 1.79
CA ILE A 112 -5.56 14.67 3.16
C ILE A 112 -7.10 14.60 3.16
N GLY A 113 -7.76 15.32 2.25
CA GLY A 113 -9.22 15.34 2.14
C GLY A 113 -9.79 13.95 1.86
N ILE A 114 -9.23 13.22 0.89
CA ILE A 114 -9.64 11.84 0.55
C ILE A 114 -9.41 10.92 1.75
N THR A 115 -8.26 11.00 2.40
CA THR A 115 -7.93 10.21 3.58
C THR A 115 -8.95 10.41 4.69
N VAL A 116 -9.29 11.66 5.01
CA VAL A 116 -10.28 11.98 6.06
C VAL A 116 -11.64 11.42 5.71
N VAL A 117 -12.10 11.56 4.46
CA VAL A 117 -13.40 11.04 4.01
C VAL A 117 -13.43 9.51 4.10
N LEU A 118 -12.39 8.83 3.64
CA LEU A 118 -12.32 7.36 3.69
C LEU A 118 -12.30 6.86 5.14
N VAL A 119 -11.49 7.45 6.01
CA VAL A 119 -11.45 7.09 7.43
C VAL A 119 -12.83 7.34 8.08
N ALA A 120 -13.48 8.45 7.78
CA ALA A 120 -14.79 8.78 8.30
C ALA A 120 -15.88 7.75 7.94
N VAL A 121 -15.77 7.10 6.77
CA VAL A 121 -16.68 6.00 6.38
C VAL A 121 -16.46 4.74 7.23
N PHE A 122 -15.22 4.46 7.64
CA PHE A 122 -14.90 3.26 8.42
C PHE A 122 -15.18 3.45 9.93
N ILE A 123 -15.17 4.67 10.46
CA ILE A 123 -15.44 4.95 11.88
C ILE A 123 -16.77 4.37 12.36
N PRO A 124 -17.93 4.62 11.70
CA PRO A 124 -19.21 4.06 12.15
C PRO A 124 -19.22 2.54 12.19
N MET A 125 -18.52 1.87 11.27
CA MET A 125 -18.44 0.40 11.21
C MET A 125 -17.72 -0.19 12.43
N ALA A 126 -16.82 0.57 13.05
CA ALA A 126 -16.12 0.13 14.27
C ALA A 126 -17.04 0.08 15.51
N PHE A 127 -18.20 0.70 15.46
CA PHE A 127 -19.17 0.73 16.58
C PHE A 127 -20.29 -0.29 16.46
N PHE A 128 -20.31 -1.12 15.40
CA PHE A 128 -21.29 -2.20 15.30
C PHE A 128 -21.11 -3.21 16.43
N SER A 129 -22.22 -3.64 17.04
CA SER A 129 -22.27 -4.60 18.14
C SER A 129 -22.72 -6.00 17.66
N GLY A 130 -22.49 -7.00 18.51
CA GLY A 130 -22.83 -8.41 18.20
C GLY A 130 -21.69 -9.19 17.54
N THR A 131 -21.94 -10.46 17.22
CA THR A 131 -20.93 -11.37 16.66
C THR A 131 -20.41 -10.88 15.31
N THR A 132 -21.31 -10.42 14.46
CA THR A 132 -20.94 -9.81 13.17
C THR A 132 -20.22 -8.46 13.36
N GLY A 133 -20.56 -7.71 14.42
CA GLY A 133 -19.93 -6.44 14.77
C GLY A 133 -18.44 -6.59 15.07
N ASN A 134 -18.00 -7.70 15.66
CA ASN A 134 -16.59 -7.96 15.90
C ASN A 134 -15.77 -8.05 14.61
N ILE A 135 -16.34 -8.66 13.58
CA ILE A 135 -15.69 -8.76 12.25
C ILE A 135 -15.60 -7.38 11.62
N TYR A 136 -16.70 -6.62 11.61
CA TYR A 136 -16.73 -5.26 11.05
C TYR A 136 -15.78 -4.32 11.80
N ARG A 137 -15.71 -4.43 13.12
CA ARG A 137 -14.80 -3.62 13.94
C ARG A 137 -13.32 -3.90 13.60
N GLN A 138 -12.92 -5.16 13.51
CA GLN A 138 -11.54 -5.51 13.15
C GLN A 138 -11.20 -5.03 11.74
N PHE A 139 -12.10 -5.28 10.79
CA PHE A 139 -11.93 -4.86 9.41
C PHE A 139 -11.80 -3.33 9.29
N SER A 140 -12.73 -2.57 9.88
CA SER A 140 -12.75 -1.12 9.77
C SER A 140 -11.55 -0.46 10.46
N LEU A 141 -11.09 -0.99 11.61
CA LEU A 141 -9.89 -0.48 12.28
C LEU A 141 -8.64 -0.71 11.42
N VAL A 142 -8.47 -1.91 10.87
CA VAL A 142 -7.33 -2.22 9.99
C VAL A 142 -7.36 -1.32 8.76
N MET A 143 -8.52 -1.15 8.11
CA MET A 143 -8.67 -0.28 6.95
C MET A 143 -8.37 1.17 7.27
N ALA A 144 -8.91 1.71 8.37
CA ALA A 144 -8.67 3.10 8.76
C ALA A 144 -7.17 3.37 9.04
N VAL A 145 -6.52 2.48 9.79
CA VAL A 145 -5.07 2.59 10.06
C VAL A 145 -4.26 2.49 8.77
N SER A 146 -4.61 1.57 7.89
CA SER A 146 -3.94 1.38 6.59
C SER A 146 -4.04 2.62 5.71
N ILE A 147 -5.23 3.22 5.61
CA ILE A 147 -5.46 4.44 4.82
C ILE A 147 -4.65 5.62 5.36
N VAL A 148 -4.65 5.83 6.68
CA VAL A 148 -3.85 6.90 7.32
C VAL A 148 -2.37 6.69 7.05
N PHE A 149 -1.89 5.45 7.17
CA PHE A 149 -0.48 5.14 6.93
C PHE A 149 -0.08 5.31 5.46
N SER A 150 -0.97 4.94 4.53
CA SER A 150 -0.78 5.19 3.10
C SER A 150 -0.61 6.67 2.79
N ALA A 151 -1.52 7.51 3.28
CA ALA A 151 -1.43 8.96 3.12
C ALA A 151 -0.13 9.52 3.73
N PHE A 152 0.29 9.01 4.88
CA PHE A 152 1.56 9.40 5.48
C PHE A 152 2.76 9.06 4.58
N LEU A 153 2.80 7.86 3.99
CA LEU A 153 3.85 7.48 3.04
C LEU A 153 3.81 8.33 1.77
N ALA A 154 2.62 8.58 1.22
CA ALA A 154 2.44 9.39 0.03
C ALA A 154 2.90 10.84 0.24
N LEU A 155 2.71 11.39 1.43
CA LEU A 155 3.10 12.77 1.76
C LEU A 155 4.54 12.91 2.28
N SER A 156 5.20 11.82 2.66
CA SER A 156 6.56 11.84 3.21
C SER A 156 7.58 11.09 2.34
N LEU A 157 7.44 9.77 2.22
CA LEU A 157 8.41 8.93 1.54
C LEU A 157 8.41 9.16 0.02
N THR A 158 7.24 9.24 -0.59
CA THR A 158 7.12 9.39 -2.05
C THR A 158 7.74 10.69 -2.55
N PRO A 159 7.47 11.87 -1.97
CA PRO A 159 8.13 13.10 -2.38
C PRO A 159 9.65 13.08 -2.16
N ALA A 160 10.11 12.47 -1.06
CA ALA A 160 11.54 12.33 -0.80
C ALA A 160 12.23 11.50 -1.89
N LEU A 161 11.60 10.40 -2.31
CA LEU A 161 12.10 9.56 -3.39
C LEU A 161 12.04 10.29 -4.75
N CYS A 162 10.97 11.03 -5.04
CA CYS A 162 10.88 11.86 -6.26
C CYS A 162 12.02 12.89 -6.33
N ALA A 163 12.24 13.62 -5.25
CA ALA A 163 13.28 14.64 -5.20
C ALA A 163 14.70 14.10 -5.35
N THR A 164 14.94 12.83 -4.96
CA THR A 164 16.29 12.24 -4.92
C THR A 164 16.57 11.31 -6.09
N LEU A 165 15.58 10.54 -6.58
CA LEU A 165 15.77 9.52 -7.60
C LEU A 165 15.47 10.01 -9.03
N LEU A 166 14.61 11.03 -9.18
CA LEU A 166 14.28 11.55 -10.49
C LEU A 166 15.47 12.34 -11.06
N LYS A 167 15.65 12.24 -12.36
CA LYS A 167 16.62 13.08 -13.09
C LYS A 167 15.91 14.24 -13.78
N PRO A 168 16.58 15.40 -13.92
CA PRO A 168 16.09 16.46 -14.79
C PRO A 168 15.81 15.93 -16.20
N VAL A 169 14.81 16.46 -16.86
CA VAL A 169 14.51 16.12 -18.25
C VAL A 169 15.66 16.71 -19.10
N ASP A 170 16.54 15.83 -19.60
CA ASP A 170 17.63 16.22 -20.50
C ASP A 170 17.06 16.64 -21.86
N GLU A 171 17.63 17.70 -22.45
CA GLU A 171 17.22 18.32 -23.74
C GLU A 171 17.45 17.43 -24.98
N ASP A 172 18.03 16.21 -24.82
CA ASP A 172 18.55 15.41 -25.95
C ASP A 172 17.61 14.35 -26.53
N HIS A 173 16.31 14.53 -26.47
CA HIS A 173 15.43 13.80 -27.39
C HIS A 173 14.89 14.72 -28.50
N HIS A 174 15.80 15.27 -29.28
CA HIS A 174 15.45 15.63 -30.66
C HIS A 174 14.96 14.37 -31.37
N VAL A 175 13.65 14.29 -31.52
CA VAL A 175 12.98 13.42 -32.48
C VAL A 175 13.72 13.55 -33.82
N LYS A 176 14.53 12.57 -34.18
CA LYS A 176 14.92 12.38 -35.58
C LYS A 176 13.65 12.05 -36.35
N LYS A 177 13.23 13.01 -37.14
CA LYS A 177 12.25 12.80 -38.20
C LYS A 177 12.74 11.71 -39.15
#